data_656f11bd0e887d941223ab65ad378cc6
#
_entry.id   656f11bd0e887d941223ab65ad378cc6
#
_cell.length_a   1.000
_cell.length_b   1.000
_cell.length_c   1.000
_cell.angle_alpha   90.00
_cell.angle_beta   90.00
_cell.angle_gamma   90.00
#
_symmetry.space_group_name_H-M   'P 1'
#
loop_
_entity.id
_entity.type
_entity.pdbx_description
1 polymer ?
#
loop_
_entity_poly.entity_id
_entity_poly.type
_entity_poly.pdbx_seq_one_letter_code
_entity_poly.pdbx_strand_id
1 'polypeptide(L)'
;MKIRGLFKKAAATLMAAVTALSILPATTAFAAGDIGTISFSHTYDSSGNAMRYNSSATFDGHTAGGTGNYKYRMFVDGENAFCIQPGVPLNTGNTLKKASSDTWNALSANQKKAVGLALLYGYQGNRSNLTGSDDEKWVATQTLVWEFVTGCREATGSFSKTSDKVYSLHFGSNYANSGAKAAYDQIVSLMSEHHTIPSFMSGSKNGITKELAYKDGKYTLTFTDSNGVLSDYAFSSSDSKVSVSKSGNKLTISSAKAFDGTVRITATRNNMPIVSSSAKLIAYGDPNLQDLVRGVENADTVAAYINVKTPTGTIALKKTSEDGIVEGIQFTIKGKDFNQTVKTDKNGNITVAGLVPDIYTITEQAIDKYEPQQTQTVTLIGGKTTTVTFSNVLKRGSLEVVKTSEDNLVESVKFHLYGTSLSGYSVDEYAVTNAKGVAKFENVLISGNTPYTLEEVDTAIRYVVPASQTAPIEWNKVTNRSFHN
;
A
#
# COMPACT_ATOMS: atom_id res chain seq x y z
N MET A 1 -43.40 -21.03 29.03
CA MET A 1 -42.13 -21.13 29.82
C MET A 1 -40.96 -21.03 28.85
N LYS A 2 -40.61 -19.83 28.61
CA LYS A 2 -39.35 -19.18 28.93
C LYS A 2 -38.30 -19.37 27.87
N ILE A 3 -38.41 -18.59 26.79
CA ILE A 3 -37.31 -18.25 25.87
C ILE A 3 -36.08 -17.76 26.65
N ARG A 4 -36.26 -17.23 27.84
CA ARG A 4 -35.17 -16.86 28.77
C ARG A 4 -34.16 -17.99 29.08
N GLY A 5 -34.53 -19.26 28.90
CA GLY A 5 -33.64 -20.39 29.17
C GLY A 5 -32.73 -20.79 28.03
N LEU A 6 -33.14 -20.54 26.77
CA LEU A 6 -32.34 -20.93 25.60
C LEU A 6 -31.14 -19.99 25.38
N PHE A 7 -31.30 -18.71 25.66
CA PHE A 7 -30.22 -17.74 25.53
C PHE A 7 -29.07 -17.91 26.54
N LYS A 8 -29.38 -18.46 27.74
CA LYS A 8 -28.34 -18.75 28.75
C LYS A 8 -27.43 -19.94 28.40
N LYS A 9 -27.86 -20.86 27.53
CA LYS A 9 -27.05 -22.03 27.14
C LYS A 9 -26.19 -21.79 25.89
N ALA A 10 -26.56 -20.86 25.02
CA ALA A 10 -25.76 -20.51 23.84
C ALA A 10 -24.57 -19.60 24.18
N ALA A 11 -24.62 -18.87 25.27
CA ALA A 11 -23.54 -17.96 25.69
C ALA A 11 -22.33 -18.66 26.32
N ALA A 12 -22.44 -19.96 26.64
CA ALA A 12 -21.37 -20.67 27.39
C ALA A 12 -20.39 -21.46 26.52
N THR A 13 -20.58 -21.55 25.22
CA THR A 13 -19.76 -22.47 24.36
C THR A 13 -18.95 -21.74 23.25
N LEU A 14 -18.91 -20.41 23.25
CA LEU A 14 -18.12 -19.68 22.24
C LEU A 14 -17.23 -18.59 22.87
N MET A 15 -16.41 -18.99 23.84
CA MET A 15 -15.32 -18.16 24.35
C MET A 15 -13.97 -18.76 23.99
N ALA A 16 -13.59 -18.66 22.73
CA ALA A 16 -12.17 -18.70 22.33
C ALA A 16 -12.02 -18.17 20.91
N ALA A 17 -11.24 -17.11 20.81
CA ALA A 17 -10.75 -16.47 19.59
C ALA A 17 -11.67 -15.39 18.95
N VAL A 18 -11.52 -14.15 19.40
CA VAL A 18 -11.27 -12.96 18.56
C VAL A 18 -10.88 -11.79 19.45
N THR A 19 -9.61 -11.49 19.53
CA THR A 19 -9.09 -10.20 20.00
C THR A 19 -8.74 -9.35 18.78
N ALA A 20 -9.68 -8.54 18.34
CA ALA A 20 -9.46 -7.28 17.62
C ALA A 20 -10.78 -6.52 17.59
N LEU A 21 -11.13 -5.89 18.70
CA LEU A 21 -12.30 -5.03 18.79
C LEU A 21 -11.85 -3.59 18.58
N SER A 22 -12.19 -3.01 17.44
CA SER A 22 -12.34 -1.57 17.35
C SER A 22 -13.52 -1.16 18.23
N ILE A 23 -13.27 -0.29 19.18
CA ILE A 23 -14.20 0.26 20.14
C ILE A 23 -15.37 0.90 19.38
N LEU A 24 -16.57 0.30 19.47
CA LEU A 24 -17.81 0.99 19.14
C LEU A 24 -17.96 2.16 20.12
N PRO A 25 -18.31 3.36 19.66
CA PRO A 25 -18.58 4.45 20.59
C PRO A 25 -19.69 4.03 21.55
N ALA A 26 -19.48 4.33 22.80
CA ALA A 26 -20.46 4.08 23.86
C ALA A 26 -21.84 4.58 23.42
N THR A 27 -22.83 3.70 23.50
CA THR A 27 -24.23 4.07 23.34
C THR A 27 -24.50 5.27 24.22
N THR A 28 -24.80 6.41 23.62
CA THR A 28 -25.33 7.56 24.40
C THR A 28 -26.54 7.09 25.20
N ALA A 29 -26.40 7.12 26.49
CA ALA A 29 -27.51 6.81 27.39
C ALA A 29 -28.70 7.71 27.03
N PHE A 30 -29.76 7.12 26.50
CA PHE A 30 -31.04 7.82 26.39
C PHE A 30 -31.59 8.04 27.78
N ALA A 31 -32.24 9.20 28.02
CA ALA A 31 -32.83 9.51 29.32
C ALA A 31 -33.80 8.39 29.73
N ALA A 32 -33.61 7.84 30.93
CA ALA A 32 -34.52 6.87 31.51
C ALA A 32 -35.91 7.53 31.66
N GLY A 33 -36.89 7.02 30.87
CA GLY A 33 -38.24 7.56 30.94
C GLY A 33 -38.95 7.76 29.59
N ASP A 34 -38.26 7.62 28.45
CA ASP A 34 -38.94 7.71 27.17
C ASP A 34 -39.83 6.47 26.94
N ILE A 35 -41.10 6.68 26.76
CA ILE A 35 -42.13 5.65 26.56
C ILE A 35 -42.65 5.80 25.12
N GLY A 36 -42.68 4.69 24.37
CA GLY A 36 -43.26 4.65 23.04
C GLY A 36 -44.62 3.93 23.06
N THR A 37 -45.62 4.54 22.43
CA THR A 37 -46.98 3.96 22.29
C THR A 37 -47.12 3.11 21.07
N ILE A 38 -47.70 1.94 21.20
CA ILE A 38 -47.80 0.89 20.14
C ILE A 38 -49.11 1.04 19.38
N SER A 39 -49.03 0.93 18.06
CA SER A 39 -50.18 0.74 17.17
C SER A 39 -49.87 -0.24 16.07
N PHE A 40 -50.94 -0.78 15.45
CA PHE A 40 -50.87 -1.78 14.37
C PHE A 40 -51.72 -1.40 13.18
N SER A 41 -51.33 -1.85 12.01
CA SER A 41 -52.20 -1.90 10.82
C SER A 41 -52.11 -3.28 10.17
N HIS A 42 -53.20 -3.73 9.52
CA HIS A 42 -53.16 -4.92 8.68
C HIS A 42 -52.17 -4.70 7.54
N THR A 43 -51.51 -5.77 7.11
CA THR A 43 -50.64 -5.77 5.93
C THR A 43 -51.38 -6.39 4.74
N TYR A 44 -51.19 -5.81 3.55
CA TYR A 44 -51.83 -6.23 2.32
C TYR A 44 -50.74 -6.48 1.24
N ASP A 45 -50.99 -7.53 0.42
CA ASP A 45 -50.16 -7.75 -0.77
C ASP A 45 -50.45 -6.69 -1.85
N SER A 46 -49.71 -6.70 -2.96
CA SER A 46 -49.87 -5.77 -4.08
C SER A 46 -51.22 -5.92 -4.80
N SER A 47 -51.98 -7.01 -4.55
CA SER A 47 -53.33 -7.25 -5.07
C SER A 47 -54.45 -6.88 -4.08
N GLY A 48 -54.08 -6.32 -2.90
CA GLY A 48 -55.02 -5.92 -1.88
C GLY A 48 -55.53 -7.05 -0.95
N ASN A 49 -54.91 -8.24 -1.01
CA ASN A 49 -55.28 -9.35 -0.12
C ASN A 49 -54.54 -9.22 1.20
N ALA A 50 -55.25 -9.42 2.31
CA ALA A 50 -54.65 -9.39 3.65
C ALA A 50 -53.62 -10.53 3.79
N MET A 51 -52.37 -10.17 4.14
CA MET A 51 -51.31 -11.14 4.33
C MET A 51 -51.47 -11.85 5.68
N ARG A 52 -51.18 -13.15 5.67
CA ARG A 52 -51.34 -14.00 6.85
C ARG A 52 -50.11 -14.86 7.08
N TYR A 53 -49.91 -15.24 8.34
CA TYR A 53 -48.97 -16.29 8.70
C TYR A 53 -49.54 -17.66 8.29
N ASN A 54 -48.66 -18.63 8.05
CA ASN A 54 -49.09 -20.00 7.87
C ASN A 54 -49.74 -20.51 9.18
N SER A 55 -51.02 -20.91 9.12
CA SER A 55 -51.78 -21.34 10.29
C SER A 55 -51.28 -22.62 10.96
N SER A 56 -50.49 -23.43 10.21
CA SER A 56 -49.87 -24.63 10.75
C SER A 56 -48.50 -24.36 11.43
N ALA A 57 -47.92 -23.19 11.25
CA ALA A 57 -46.63 -22.83 11.83
C ALA A 57 -46.80 -22.16 13.20
N THR A 58 -46.20 -22.77 14.20
CA THR A 58 -46.11 -22.18 15.57
C THR A 58 -44.68 -21.80 15.90
N PHE A 59 -44.51 -20.80 16.72
CA PHE A 59 -43.23 -20.39 17.24
C PHE A 59 -43.26 -20.47 18.78
N ASP A 60 -42.41 -21.33 19.34
CA ASP A 60 -42.34 -21.62 20.80
C ASP A 60 -43.71 -21.89 21.44
N GLY A 61 -44.56 -22.67 20.74
CA GLY A 61 -45.89 -23.04 21.21
C GLY A 61 -46.97 -21.99 20.96
N HIS A 62 -46.62 -20.82 20.43
CA HIS A 62 -47.58 -19.76 20.12
C HIS A 62 -47.83 -19.65 18.62
N THR A 63 -49.08 -19.48 18.23
CA THR A 63 -49.48 -19.21 16.86
C THR A 63 -49.34 -17.71 16.59
N ALA A 64 -48.61 -17.35 15.55
CA ALA A 64 -48.43 -15.95 15.19
C ALA A 64 -49.72 -15.33 14.65
N GLY A 65 -49.95 -14.03 14.86
CA GLY A 65 -51.03 -13.24 14.29
C GLY A 65 -52.36 -13.30 14.97
N GLY A 66 -52.47 -13.93 16.13
CA GLY A 66 -53.74 -14.01 16.89
C GLY A 66 -54.88 -14.66 16.10
N THR A 67 -56.14 -14.23 16.34
CA THR A 67 -57.31 -14.74 15.63
C THR A 67 -57.21 -14.41 14.15
N GLY A 68 -57.21 -15.45 13.27
CA GLY A 68 -57.13 -15.32 11.82
C GLY A 68 -55.72 -15.20 11.27
N ASN A 69 -54.70 -15.30 12.09
CA ASN A 69 -53.26 -15.35 11.69
C ASN A 69 -52.83 -14.18 10.79
N TYR A 70 -53.42 -13.01 10.93
CA TYR A 70 -53.06 -11.84 10.14
C TYR A 70 -51.68 -11.33 10.50
N LYS A 71 -50.94 -10.83 9.50
CA LYS A 71 -49.72 -10.06 9.70
C LYS A 71 -50.07 -8.61 9.93
N TYR A 72 -49.43 -8.02 10.92
CA TYR A 72 -49.62 -6.63 11.28
C TYR A 72 -48.33 -5.88 11.20
N ARG A 73 -48.36 -4.77 10.48
CA ARG A 73 -47.30 -3.77 10.54
C ARG A 73 -47.34 -3.06 11.87
N MET A 74 -46.20 -2.88 12.49
CA MET A 74 -46.06 -2.38 13.84
C MET A 74 -45.51 -0.96 13.84
N PHE A 75 -46.00 -0.16 14.77
CA PHE A 75 -45.56 1.20 14.95
C PHE A 75 -45.29 1.48 16.43
N VAL A 76 -44.24 2.30 16.66
CA VAL A 76 -43.99 2.95 17.96
C VAL A 76 -44.06 4.45 17.74
N ASP A 77 -44.98 5.15 18.38
CA ASP A 77 -45.24 6.59 18.19
C ASP A 77 -45.52 6.96 16.70
N GLY A 78 -46.23 6.10 15.98
CA GLY A 78 -46.53 6.28 14.55
C GLY A 78 -45.39 5.95 13.59
N GLU A 79 -44.20 5.64 14.08
CA GLU A 79 -43.04 5.27 13.27
C GLU A 79 -42.93 3.73 13.14
N ASN A 80 -42.56 3.23 11.96
CA ASN A 80 -42.43 1.80 11.73
C ASN A 80 -41.45 1.14 12.70
N ALA A 81 -41.86 0.00 13.23
CA ALA A 81 -41.09 -0.83 14.14
C ALA A 81 -41.17 -2.30 13.74
N PHE A 82 -40.20 -3.09 14.21
CA PHE A 82 -40.05 -4.50 13.91
C PHE A 82 -39.93 -5.30 15.22
N CYS A 83 -40.67 -6.40 15.27
CA CYS A 83 -40.65 -7.31 16.41
C CYS A 83 -39.31 -8.06 16.45
N ILE A 84 -38.72 -8.14 17.63
CA ILE A 84 -37.52 -8.94 17.92
C ILE A 84 -37.77 -10.07 18.91
N GLN A 85 -39.02 -10.26 19.33
CA GLN A 85 -39.43 -11.30 20.28
C GLN A 85 -40.71 -12.01 19.82
N PRO A 86 -40.63 -12.87 18.78
CA PRO A 86 -41.79 -13.58 18.27
C PRO A 86 -42.41 -14.46 19.33
N GLY A 87 -43.76 -14.56 19.33
CA GLY A 87 -44.54 -15.41 20.24
C GLY A 87 -44.92 -14.72 21.56
N VAL A 88 -44.48 -13.48 21.82
CA VAL A 88 -44.92 -12.70 22.99
C VAL A 88 -46.04 -11.75 22.58
N PRO A 89 -47.14 -11.59 23.39
CA PRO A 89 -48.24 -10.75 23.02
C PRO A 89 -47.91 -9.27 23.05
N LEU A 90 -48.53 -8.51 22.14
CA LEU A 90 -48.48 -7.04 22.11
C LEU A 90 -49.80 -6.52 21.55
N ASN A 91 -50.37 -5.48 22.12
CA ASN A 91 -51.64 -4.88 21.71
C ASN A 91 -51.54 -3.38 21.45
N THR A 92 -52.44 -2.87 20.60
CA THR A 92 -52.57 -1.42 20.40
C THR A 92 -52.84 -0.73 21.74
N GLY A 93 -52.13 0.38 21.95
CA GLY A 93 -52.19 1.15 23.20
C GLY A 93 -51.21 0.71 24.29
N ASN A 94 -50.56 -0.47 24.13
CA ASN A 94 -49.43 -0.82 25.01
C ASN A 94 -48.31 0.23 24.91
N THR A 95 -47.52 0.34 25.95
CA THR A 95 -46.36 1.24 26.00
C THR A 95 -45.10 0.46 26.28
N LEU A 96 -44.02 0.78 25.55
CA LEU A 96 -42.71 0.20 25.76
C LEU A 96 -41.68 1.27 26.12
N LYS A 97 -40.69 0.91 26.92
CA LYS A 97 -39.59 1.82 27.29
C LYS A 97 -38.47 1.74 26.30
N LYS A 98 -37.91 2.91 25.94
CA LYS A 98 -36.68 2.97 25.12
C LYS A 98 -35.52 2.35 25.87
N ALA A 99 -34.62 1.71 25.10
CA ALA A 99 -33.35 1.11 25.55
C ALA A 99 -33.48 0.10 26.70
N SER A 100 -34.70 -0.46 26.93
CA SER A 100 -34.96 -1.42 28.01
C SER A 100 -35.28 -2.83 27.51
N SER A 101 -34.96 -3.17 26.26
CA SER A 101 -35.19 -4.50 25.70
C SER A 101 -34.15 -5.51 26.19
N ASP A 102 -34.61 -6.45 27.04
CA ASP A 102 -33.77 -7.58 27.46
C ASP A 102 -33.41 -8.48 26.26
N THR A 103 -34.34 -8.66 25.30
CA THR A 103 -34.12 -9.45 24.09
C THR A 103 -33.00 -8.84 23.27
N TRP A 104 -33.03 -7.53 22.99
CA TRP A 104 -31.96 -6.84 22.28
C TRP A 104 -30.62 -6.96 23.00
N ASN A 105 -30.62 -6.75 24.30
CA ASN A 105 -29.39 -6.80 25.10
C ASN A 105 -28.74 -8.18 25.09
N ALA A 106 -29.57 -9.25 25.04
CA ALA A 106 -29.11 -10.64 24.99
C ALA A 106 -28.53 -11.08 23.64
N LEU A 107 -28.81 -10.34 22.55
CA LEU A 107 -28.27 -10.67 21.22
C LEU A 107 -26.74 -10.48 21.19
N SER A 108 -26.08 -11.37 20.48
CA SER A 108 -24.65 -11.22 20.17
C SER A 108 -24.39 -9.98 19.29
N ALA A 109 -23.17 -9.46 19.30
CA ALA A 109 -22.78 -8.34 18.46
C ALA A 109 -23.05 -8.60 16.96
N ASN A 110 -22.83 -9.84 16.49
CA ASN A 110 -23.08 -10.22 15.10
C ASN A 110 -24.58 -10.24 14.78
N GLN A 111 -25.42 -10.72 15.68
CA GLN A 111 -26.87 -10.67 15.48
C GLN A 111 -27.39 -9.23 15.41
N LYS A 112 -26.91 -8.34 16.31
CA LYS A 112 -27.25 -6.91 16.26
C LYS A 112 -26.86 -6.27 14.94
N LYS A 113 -25.66 -6.57 14.43
CA LYS A 113 -25.21 -6.11 13.11
C LYS A 113 -26.08 -6.65 11.99
N ALA A 114 -26.40 -7.93 12.01
CA ALA A 114 -27.24 -8.56 10.97
C ALA A 114 -28.66 -7.99 10.96
N VAL A 115 -29.25 -7.73 12.14
CA VAL A 115 -30.53 -7.01 12.23
C VAL A 115 -30.40 -5.58 11.69
N GLY A 116 -29.32 -4.87 12.02
CA GLY A 116 -29.04 -3.54 11.48
C GLY A 116 -28.94 -3.55 9.95
N LEU A 117 -28.26 -4.54 9.34
CA LEU A 117 -28.17 -4.72 7.89
C LEU A 117 -29.54 -5.06 7.28
N ALA A 118 -30.33 -5.92 7.92
CA ALA A 118 -31.68 -6.23 7.45
C ALA A 118 -32.59 -4.99 7.44
N LEU A 119 -32.47 -4.11 8.41
CA LEU A 119 -33.18 -2.83 8.44
C LEU A 119 -32.64 -1.84 7.41
N LEU A 120 -31.33 -1.79 7.22
CA LEU A 120 -30.67 -0.88 6.28
C LEU A 120 -31.02 -1.23 4.81
N TYR A 121 -30.89 -2.48 4.44
CA TYR A 121 -31.22 -2.96 3.09
C TYR A 121 -32.71 -3.27 2.90
N GLY A 122 -33.47 -3.36 4.00
CA GLY A 122 -34.89 -3.61 4.03
C GLY A 122 -35.75 -2.36 3.95
N TYR A 123 -36.97 -2.51 4.44
CA TYR A 123 -38.00 -1.46 4.39
C TYR A 123 -37.53 -0.13 4.98
N GLN A 124 -36.79 -0.16 6.05
CA GLN A 124 -36.45 1.06 6.79
C GLN A 124 -35.44 1.95 6.05
N GLY A 125 -34.37 1.36 5.48
CA GLY A 125 -33.29 2.10 4.84
C GLY A 125 -33.35 2.10 3.30
N ASN A 126 -34.00 1.13 2.67
CA ASN A 126 -33.92 0.91 1.22
C ASN A 126 -35.29 0.75 0.51
N ARG A 127 -36.36 1.18 1.13
CA ARG A 127 -37.73 0.98 0.68
C ARG A 127 -37.99 1.31 -0.81
N SER A 128 -37.41 2.42 -1.29
CA SER A 128 -37.60 2.90 -2.65
C SER A 128 -36.98 1.99 -3.72
N ASN A 129 -35.98 1.19 -3.37
CA ASN A 129 -35.24 0.33 -4.30
C ASN A 129 -35.65 -1.15 -4.20
N LEU A 130 -36.56 -1.49 -3.28
CA LEU A 130 -37.11 -2.83 -3.16
C LEU A 130 -38.34 -3.01 -4.04
N THR A 131 -38.59 -4.24 -4.51
CA THR A 131 -39.78 -4.63 -5.23
C THR A 131 -40.96 -4.87 -4.29
N GLY A 132 -42.19 -4.75 -4.78
CA GLY A 132 -43.42 -5.00 -4.03
C GLY A 132 -44.05 -3.78 -3.38
N SER A 133 -45.21 -3.98 -2.73
CA SER A 133 -45.88 -2.95 -1.94
C SER A 133 -45.08 -2.62 -0.65
N ASP A 134 -45.40 -1.52 0.01
CA ASP A 134 -44.78 -1.15 1.29
C ASP A 134 -44.96 -2.22 2.36
N ASP A 135 -46.15 -2.85 2.41
CA ASP A 135 -46.41 -3.90 3.37
C ASP A 135 -45.64 -5.19 3.05
N GLU A 136 -45.50 -5.55 1.76
CA GLU A 136 -44.67 -6.69 1.32
C GLU A 136 -43.20 -6.48 1.71
N LYS A 137 -42.65 -5.30 1.50
CA LYS A 137 -41.29 -4.95 1.88
C LYS A 137 -41.11 -4.98 3.42
N TRP A 138 -42.11 -4.49 4.17
CA TRP A 138 -42.09 -4.53 5.63
C TRP A 138 -42.09 -5.97 6.13
N VAL A 139 -43.00 -6.83 5.59
CA VAL A 139 -43.06 -8.26 5.95
C VAL A 139 -41.77 -8.99 5.62
N ALA A 140 -41.15 -8.70 4.48
CA ALA A 140 -39.84 -9.25 4.10
C ALA A 140 -38.77 -8.91 5.13
N THR A 141 -38.72 -7.66 5.54
CA THR A 141 -37.77 -7.17 6.54
C THR A 141 -38.03 -7.80 7.92
N GLN A 142 -39.29 -7.85 8.33
CA GLN A 142 -39.69 -8.50 9.59
C GLN A 142 -39.30 -9.98 9.64
N THR A 143 -39.42 -10.68 8.53
CA THR A 143 -39.00 -12.08 8.45
C THR A 143 -37.52 -12.25 8.72
N LEU A 144 -36.69 -11.43 8.10
CA LEU A 144 -35.22 -11.43 8.31
C LEU A 144 -34.85 -11.05 9.75
N VAL A 145 -35.49 -10.03 10.31
CA VAL A 145 -35.28 -9.66 11.72
C VAL A 145 -35.53 -10.85 12.62
N TRP A 146 -36.66 -11.57 12.42
CA TRP A 146 -36.96 -12.77 13.22
C TRP A 146 -35.96 -13.91 12.97
N GLU A 147 -35.50 -14.14 11.75
CA GLU A 147 -34.52 -15.18 11.47
C GLU A 147 -33.21 -14.92 12.23
N PHE A 148 -32.74 -13.67 12.29
CA PHE A 148 -31.52 -13.33 12.99
C PHE A 148 -31.67 -13.40 14.52
N VAL A 149 -32.73 -12.86 15.08
CA VAL A 149 -32.91 -12.84 16.53
C VAL A 149 -33.16 -14.24 17.11
N THR A 150 -33.75 -15.15 16.31
CA THR A 150 -34.03 -16.54 16.72
C THR A 150 -32.91 -17.52 16.36
N GLY A 151 -31.89 -17.06 15.63
CA GLY A 151 -30.81 -17.91 15.15
C GLY A 151 -31.21 -18.86 14.01
N CYS A 152 -32.34 -18.62 13.34
CA CYS A 152 -32.73 -19.34 12.13
C CYS A 152 -31.94 -18.96 10.88
N ARG A 153 -31.05 -17.96 11.01
CA ARG A 153 -30.12 -17.51 9.98
C ARG A 153 -28.76 -17.17 10.60
N GLU A 154 -27.70 -17.51 9.91
CA GLU A 154 -26.34 -17.09 10.31
C GLU A 154 -26.24 -15.57 10.29
N ALA A 155 -25.62 -15.00 11.33
CA ALA A 155 -25.46 -13.56 11.48
C ALA A 155 -24.19 -13.02 10.81
N THR A 156 -23.45 -13.86 10.10
CA THR A 156 -22.16 -13.54 9.43
C THR A 156 -22.02 -14.33 8.13
N GLY A 157 -21.01 -13.99 7.34
CA GLY A 157 -20.72 -14.69 6.07
C GLY A 157 -21.78 -14.43 5.02
N SER A 158 -22.26 -15.48 4.38
CA SER A 158 -23.30 -15.41 3.34
C SER A 158 -24.72 -15.32 3.90
N PHE A 159 -24.90 -15.18 5.21
CA PHE A 159 -26.19 -15.13 5.87
C PHE A 159 -27.09 -16.34 5.50
N SER A 160 -26.54 -17.55 5.51
CA SER A 160 -27.25 -18.76 5.15
C SER A 160 -28.36 -19.10 6.18
N LYS A 161 -29.48 -19.65 5.74
CA LYS A 161 -30.49 -20.16 6.65
C LYS A 161 -29.96 -21.39 7.42
N THR A 162 -30.19 -21.43 8.72
CA THR A 162 -29.89 -22.55 9.60
C THR A 162 -31.16 -23.37 9.88
N SER A 163 -32.33 -22.74 9.72
CA SER A 163 -33.65 -23.38 9.89
C SER A 163 -34.70 -22.66 9.05
N ASP A 164 -35.65 -23.42 8.50
CA ASP A 164 -36.81 -22.88 7.77
C ASP A 164 -37.98 -22.51 8.69
N LYS A 165 -37.84 -22.60 10.00
CA LYS A 165 -38.93 -22.40 10.94
C LYS A 165 -39.60 -21.02 10.77
N VAL A 166 -38.84 -19.94 10.80
CA VAL A 166 -39.35 -18.58 10.58
C VAL A 166 -39.80 -18.38 9.13
N TYR A 167 -38.99 -18.85 8.18
CA TYR A 167 -39.29 -18.75 6.75
C TYR A 167 -40.64 -19.38 6.41
N SER A 168 -40.90 -20.64 6.86
CA SER A 168 -42.14 -21.35 6.62
C SER A 168 -43.33 -20.69 7.28
N LEU A 169 -43.16 -20.04 8.44
CA LEU A 169 -44.20 -19.26 9.07
C LEU A 169 -44.68 -18.10 8.20
N HIS A 170 -43.74 -17.42 7.53
CA HIS A 170 -44.04 -16.25 6.69
C HIS A 170 -44.41 -16.61 5.26
N PHE A 171 -43.80 -17.66 4.66
CA PHE A 171 -43.90 -18.00 3.23
C PHE A 171 -44.35 -19.43 2.97
N GLY A 172 -44.96 -20.11 3.94
CA GLY A 172 -45.50 -21.46 3.77
C GLY A 172 -46.62 -21.51 2.74
N SER A 173 -46.90 -22.72 2.24
CA SER A 173 -47.68 -23.02 1.02
C SER A 173 -49.10 -22.46 0.93
N ASN A 174 -49.72 -22.12 2.06
CA ASN A 174 -51.16 -21.73 2.07
C ASN A 174 -51.39 -20.20 1.93
N TYR A 175 -50.34 -19.38 1.95
CA TYR A 175 -50.43 -17.92 1.86
C TYR A 175 -49.28 -17.41 1.04
N ALA A 176 -49.42 -17.54 -0.30
CA ALA A 176 -48.37 -17.15 -1.25
C ALA A 176 -48.18 -15.64 -1.30
N ASN A 177 -47.35 -15.11 -0.42
CA ASN A 177 -46.93 -13.73 -0.44
C ASN A 177 -45.74 -13.55 -1.40
N SER A 178 -45.99 -13.71 -2.69
CA SER A 178 -44.95 -13.74 -3.73
C SER A 178 -44.14 -12.43 -3.76
N GLY A 179 -44.77 -11.27 -3.60
CA GLY A 179 -44.12 -9.98 -3.55
C GLY A 179 -43.24 -9.80 -2.31
N ALA A 180 -43.74 -10.21 -1.13
CA ALA A 180 -42.94 -10.18 0.11
C ALA A 180 -41.74 -11.14 0.03
N LYS A 181 -41.92 -12.32 -0.61
CA LYS A 181 -40.83 -13.25 -0.86
C LYS A 181 -39.76 -12.63 -1.80
N ALA A 182 -40.20 -11.99 -2.87
CA ALA A 182 -39.29 -11.36 -3.83
C ALA A 182 -38.47 -10.26 -3.14
N ALA A 183 -39.11 -9.41 -2.31
CA ALA A 183 -38.40 -8.39 -1.51
C ALA A 183 -37.41 -9.03 -0.51
N TYR A 184 -37.81 -10.13 0.15
CA TYR A 184 -36.96 -10.88 1.07
C TYR A 184 -35.70 -11.43 0.37
N ASP A 185 -35.85 -12.08 -0.79
CA ASP A 185 -34.71 -12.61 -1.56
C ASP A 185 -33.79 -11.49 -2.01
N GLN A 186 -34.35 -10.32 -2.41
CA GLN A 186 -33.59 -9.15 -2.79
C GLN A 186 -32.76 -8.57 -1.59
N ILE A 187 -33.37 -8.46 -0.40
CA ILE A 187 -32.68 -7.98 0.80
C ILE A 187 -31.52 -8.93 1.16
N VAL A 188 -31.75 -10.25 1.12
CA VAL A 188 -30.73 -11.27 1.41
C VAL A 188 -29.53 -11.13 0.44
N SER A 189 -29.80 -10.94 -0.87
CA SER A 189 -28.75 -10.73 -1.85
C SER A 189 -27.89 -9.50 -1.51
N LEU A 190 -28.55 -8.35 -1.27
CA LEU A 190 -27.88 -7.10 -0.92
C LEU A 190 -27.05 -7.22 0.37
N MET A 191 -27.57 -7.92 1.37
CA MET A 191 -26.83 -8.19 2.62
C MET A 191 -25.63 -9.08 2.39
N SER A 192 -25.75 -10.12 1.58
CA SER A 192 -24.67 -11.06 1.25
C SER A 192 -23.53 -10.37 0.49
N GLU A 193 -23.86 -9.39 -0.33
CA GLU A 193 -22.89 -8.59 -1.10
C GLU A 193 -22.22 -7.51 -0.25
N HIS A 194 -22.78 -7.16 0.92
CA HIS A 194 -22.32 -6.03 1.74
C HIS A 194 -20.81 -6.08 2.07
N HIS A 195 -20.28 -7.25 2.42
CA HIS A 195 -18.89 -7.44 2.78
C HIS A 195 -18.01 -7.94 1.62
N THR A 196 -18.56 -8.13 0.43
CA THR A 196 -17.78 -8.52 -0.73
C THR A 196 -16.87 -7.36 -1.15
N ILE A 197 -15.56 -7.58 -1.10
CA ILE A 197 -14.55 -6.60 -1.49
C ILE A 197 -13.97 -6.95 -2.87
N PRO A 198 -13.32 -6.01 -3.58
CA PRO A 198 -12.62 -6.31 -4.83
C PRO A 198 -11.63 -7.47 -4.64
N SER A 199 -11.64 -8.45 -5.54
CA SER A 199 -10.94 -9.74 -5.40
C SER A 199 -9.42 -9.64 -5.23
N PHE A 200 -8.81 -8.55 -5.68
CA PHE A 200 -7.38 -8.28 -5.59
C PHE A 200 -7.00 -7.42 -4.38
N MET A 201 -7.95 -7.06 -3.53
CA MET A 201 -7.73 -6.25 -2.32
C MET A 201 -7.88 -7.09 -1.04
N SER A 202 -7.52 -6.52 0.10
CA SER A 202 -7.61 -7.15 1.42
C SER A 202 -8.37 -6.25 2.39
N GLY A 203 -9.11 -6.83 3.32
CA GLY A 203 -9.68 -6.11 4.46
C GLY A 203 -8.62 -5.57 5.44
N SER A 204 -7.38 -6.06 5.34
CA SER A 204 -6.25 -5.59 6.16
C SER A 204 -5.45 -4.51 5.44
N LYS A 205 -5.12 -3.42 6.14
CA LYS A 205 -4.30 -2.32 5.62
C LYS A 205 -2.89 -2.75 5.19
N ASN A 206 -2.37 -3.83 5.74
CA ASN A 206 -1.02 -4.33 5.49
C ASN A 206 -1.00 -5.68 4.73
N GLY A 207 -2.16 -6.15 4.23
CA GLY A 207 -2.30 -7.51 3.71
C GLY A 207 -1.66 -7.76 2.35
N ILE A 208 -1.71 -6.81 1.44
CA ILE A 208 -1.28 -7.01 0.05
C ILE A 208 -0.40 -5.83 -0.39
N THR A 209 0.78 -6.15 -0.92
CA THR A 209 1.64 -5.18 -1.61
C THR A 209 1.96 -5.68 -3.02
N LYS A 210 1.82 -4.83 -4.02
CA LYS A 210 2.10 -5.10 -5.43
C LYS A 210 3.08 -4.07 -5.99
N GLU A 211 3.89 -4.51 -6.92
CA GLU A 211 4.85 -3.66 -7.62
C GLU A 211 4.27 -3.18 -8.94
N LEU A 212 4.38 -1.87 -9.20
CA LEU A 212 3.98 -1.27 -10.48
C LEU A 212 5.06 -1.56 -11.52
N ALA A 213 4.65 -2.01 -12.72
CA ALA A 213 5.57 -2.19 -13.83
C ALA A 213 5.84 -0.86 -14.55
N TYR A 214 7.10 -0.58 -14.93
CA TYR A 214 7.42 0.55 -15.80
C TYR A 214 7.09 0.19 -17.25
N LYS A 215 6.14 0.91 -17.82
CA LYS A 215 5.68 0.73 -19.19
C LYS A 215 5.24 2.05 -19.79
N ASP A 216 5.64 2.32 -21.03
CA ASP A 216 5.23 3.50 -21.81
C ASP A 216 5.45 4.83 -21.05
N GLY A 217 6.60 4.97 -20.39
CA GLY A 217 6.98 6.21 -19.68
C GLY A 217 6.35 6.39 -18.29
N LYS A 218 5.61 5.42 -17.78
CA LYS A 218 4.97 5.48 -16.46
C LYS A 218 5.01 4.14 -15.72
N TYR A 219 4.85 4.19 -14.42
CA TYR A 219 4.65 3.02 -13.57
C TYR A 219 3.16 2.69 -13.52
N THR A 220 2.77 1.47 -13.86
CA THR A 220 1.36 1.10 -13.94
C THR A 220 1.11 -0.37 -13.59
N LEU A 221 -0.07 -0.65 -13.06
CA LEU A 221 -0.57 -2.00 -12.83
C LEU A 221 -2.09 -1.98 -12.95
N THR A 222 -2.63 -2.94 -13.69
CA THR A 222 -4.07 -3.10 -13.87
C THR A 222 -4.53 -4.41 -13.25
N PHE A 223 -5.59 -4.35 -12.45
CA PHE A 223 -6.25 -5.49 -11.84
C PHE A 223 -7.59 -5.73 -12.52
N THR A 224 -7.99 -6.99 -12.62
CA THR A 224 -9.35 -7.39 -12.98
C THR A 224 -10.02 -7.92 -11.73
N ASP A 225 -11.20 -7.39 -11.42
CA ASP A 225 -11.99 -7.85 -10.28
C ASP A 225 -12.89 -9.01 -10.69
N SER A 226 -12.61 -10.20 -10.16
CA SER A 226 -13.45 -11.39 -10.39
C SER A 226 -14.73 -11.39 -9.57
N ASN A 227 -14.83 -10.57 -8.53
CA ASN A 227 -16.03 -10.42 -7.72
C ASN A 227 -17.07 -9.47 -8.35
N GLY A 228 -16.67 -8.67 -9.34
CA GLY A 228 -17.56 -7.77 -10.07
C GLY A 228 -18.07 -6.57 -9.29
N VAL A 229 -17.44 -6.21 -8.16
CA VAL A 229 -17.96 -5.20 -7.23
C VAL A 229 -17.28 -3.81 -7.34
N LEU A 230 -16.46 -3.57 -8.37
CA LEU A 230 -15.78 -2.28 -8.50
C LEU A 230 -16.73 -1.09 -8.61
N SER A 231 -17.91 -1.27 -9.18
CA SER A 231 -18.96 -0.23 -9.27
C SER A 231 -19.38 0.28 -7.91
N ASP A 232 -19.34 -0.59 -6.90
CA ASP A 232 -19.85 -0.32 -5.55
C ASP A 232 -18.84 0.41 -4.65
N TYR A 233 -17.64 0.69 -5.18
CA TYR A 233 -16.56 1.26 -4.40
C TYR A 233 -16.06 2.59 -4.96
N ALA A 234 -15.80 3.52 -4.06
CA ALA A 234 -14.96 4.70 -4.29
C ALA A 234 -13.52 4.38 -3.92
N PHE A 235 -12.57 4.88 -4.73
CA PHE A 235 -11.16 4.63 -4.53
C PHE A 235 -10.41 5.92 -4.19
N SER A 236 -9.47 5.83 -3.26
CA SER A 236 -8.57 6.93 -2.90
C SER A 236 -7.14 6.43 -2.78
N SER A 237 -6.19 7.31 -3.05
CA SER A 237 -4.76 7.07 -2.86
C SER A 237 -4.25 7.85 -1.65
N SER A 238 -3.34 7.29 -0.88
CA SER A 238 -2.65 7.98 0.22
C SER A 238 -1.58 8.97 -0.24
N ASP A 239 -1.22 8.96 -1.53
CA ASP A 239 -0.28 9.90 -2.15
C ASP A 239 -0.84 10.39 -3.49
N SER A 240 -0.88 11.70 -3.68
CA SER A 240 -1.39 12.36 -4.90
C SER A 240 -0.58 12.05 -6.16
N LYS A 241 0.66 11.55 -6.04
CA LYS A 241 1.49 11.09 -7.16
C LYS A 241 0.99 9.80 -7.79
N VAL A 242 0.16 9.05 -7.06
CA VAL A 242 -0.41 7.78 -7.52
C VAL A 242 -1.88 7.98 -7.83
N SER A 243 -2.24 7.83 -9.08
CA SER A 243 -3.61 7.92 -9.58
C SER A 243 -4.26 6.56 -9.71
N VAL A 244 -5.58 6.55 -9.50
CA VAL A 244 -6.41 5.36 -9.62
C VAL A 244 -7.52 5.65 -10.62
N SER A 245 -7.71 4.76 -11.58
CA SER A 245 -8.80 4.85 -12.56
C SER A 245 -9.55 3.52 -12.65
N LYS A 246 -10.87 3.62 -12.81
CA LYS A 246 -11.79 2.48 -12.91
C LYS A 246 -12.44 2.47 -14.30
N SER A 247 -12.45 1.32 -14.96
CA SER A 247 -13.14 1.12 -16.24
C SER A 247 -13.74 -0.30 -16.28
N GLY A 248 -15.06 -0.38 -16.22
CA GLY A 248 -15.77 -1.64 -16.09
C GLY A 248 -15.25 -2.43 -14.89
N ASN A 249 -14.85 -3.66 -15.13
CA ASN A 249 -14.32 -4.57 -14.10
C ASN A 249 -12.81 -4.49 -13.90
N LYS A 250 -12.17 -3.36 -14.32
CA LYS A 250 -10.72 -3.15 -14.21
C LYS A 250 -10.41 -1.92 -13.39
N LEU A 251 -9.43 -2.04 -12.49
CA LEU A 251 -8.81 -0.95 -11.75
C LEU A 251 -7.38 -0.78 -12.21
N THR A 252 -7.01 0.40 -12.69
CA THR A 252 -5.63 0.75 -13.06
C THR A 252 -5.06 1.73 -12.05
N ILE A 253 -3.91 1.37 -11.49
CA ILE A 253 -3.12 2.21 -10.59
C ILE A 253 -1.88 2.65 -11.36
N SER A 254 -1.57 3.95 -11.36
CA SER A 254 -0.42 4.47 -12.11
C SER A 254 0.25 5.65 -11.43
N SER A 255 1.54 5.83 -11.73
CA SER A 255 2.34 7.00 -11.35
C SER A 255 3.26 7.40 -12.50
N ALA A 256 3.38 8.70 -12.78
CA ALA A 256 4.29 9.22 -13.80
C ALA A 256 5.76 9.10 -13.38
N LYS A 257 6.06 9.05 -12.09
CA LYS A 257 7.41 8.96 -11.53
C LYS A 257 7.49 7.84 -10.51
N ALA A 258 8.70 7.33 -10.29
CA ALA A 258 8.97 6.44 -9.17
C ALA A 258 8.77 7.19 -7.83
N PHE A 259 8.48 6.43 -6.80
CA PHE A 259 8.36 6.90 -5.42
C PHE A 259 9.00 5.91 -4.46
N ASP A 260 9.44 6.41 -3.33
CA ASP A 260 10.00 5.59 -2.26
C ASP A 260 8.89 5.01 -1.38
N GLY A 261 9.16 3.83 -0.80
CA GLY A 261 8.24 3.15 0.09
C GLY A 261 7.01 2.57 -0.60
N THR A 262 5.88 2.61 0.09
CA THR A 262 4.59 2.08 -0.37
C THR A 262 3.49 3.12 -0.31
N VAL A 263 2.63 3.12 -1.31
CA VAL A 263 1.42 3.96 -1.37
C VAL A 263 0.21 3.05 -1.21
N ARG A 264 -0.69 3.40 -0.29
CA ARG A 264 -1.93 2.66 -0.04
C ARG A 264 -3.05 3.18 -0.91
N ILE A 265 -3.72 2.26 -1.57
CA ILE A 265 -5.01 2.49 -2.22
C ILE A 265 -6.09 1.94 -1.31
N THR A 266 -7.06 2.78 -1.00
CA THR A 266 -8.23 2.44 -0.19
C THR A 266 -9.45 2.41 -1.08
N ALA A 267 -10.19 1.32 -1.05
CA ALA A 267 -11.54 1.18 -1.59
C ALA A 267 -12.54 1.30 -0.45
N THR A 268 -13.47 2.22 -0.52
CA THR A 268 -14.56 2.37 0.45
C THR A 268 -15.88 2.09 -0.25
N ARG A 269 -16.67 1.16 0.30
CA ARG A 269 -17.98 0.85 -0.28
C ARG A 269 -18.89 2.07 -0.15
N ASN A 270 -19.47 2.50 -1.25
CA ASN A 270 -20.37 3.66 -1.34
C ASN A 270 -21.74 3.32 -1.91
N ASN A 271 -21.93 2.12 -2.45
CA ASN A 271 -23.22 1.62 -2.92
C ASN A 271 -24.00 1.00 -1.76
N MET A 272 -24.43 1.82 -0.82
CA MET A 272 -25.27 1.43 0.31
C MET A 272 -26.43 2.43 0.46
N PRO A 273 -27.56 2.01 1.05
CA PRO A 273 -28.63 2.94 1.38
C PRO A 273 -28.09 4.11 2.22
N ILE A 274 -28.42 5.34 1.79
CA ILE A 274 -27.98 6.55 2.51
C ILE A 274 -28.94 6.80 3.65
N VAL A 275 -28.45 6.72 4.87
CA VAL A 275 -29.18 7.11 6.07
C VAL A 275 -28.51 8.30 6.72
N SER A 276 -29.32 9.14 7.39
CA SER A 276 -28.77 10.30 8.11
C SER A 276 -27.72 9.86 9.13
N SER A 277 -26.67 10.64 9.29
CA SER A 277 -25.65 10.40 10.33
C SER A 277 -26.22 10.44 11.75
N SER A 278 -27.38 11.08 11.93
CA SER A 278 -28.13 11.11 13.19
C SER A 278 -29.14 9.96 13.34
N ALA A 279 -29.35 9.16 12.28
CA ALA A 279 -30.23 8.01 12.35
C ALA A 279 -29.71 6.98 13.36
N LYS A 280 -30.61 6.47 14.17
CA LYS A 280 -30.28 5.50 15.23
C LYS A 280 -31.28 4.37 15.22
N LEU A 281 -30.79 3.17 15.50
CA LEU A 281 -31.60 2.03 15.82
C LEU A 281 -31.89 2.05 17.32
N ILE A 282 -33.17 1.98 17.69
CA ILE A 282 -33.62 2.04 19.07
C ILE A 282 -34.42 0.77 19.38
N ALA A 283 -34.01 0.07 20.42
CA ALA A 283 -34.77 -1.06 20.96
C ALA A 283 -35.72 -0.61 22.06
N TYR A 284 -36.94 -1.11 22.05
CA TYR A 284 -37.99 -0.87 23.01
C TYR A 284 -38.36 -2.18 23.69
N GLY A 285 -38.58 -2.15 25.00
CA GLY A 285 -38.94 -3.35 25.74
C GLY A 285 -39.77 -3.10 26.98
N ASP A 286 -40.49 -4.14 27.39
CA ASP A 286 -41.17 -4.28 28.65
C ASP A 286 -41.09 -5.75 29.08
N PRO A 287 -40.95 -6.06 30.39
CA PRO A 287 -40.82 -7.43 30.87
C PRO A 287 -41.95 -8.40 30.47
N ASN A 288 -43.14 -7.87 30.21
CA ASN A 288 -44.35 -8.64 29.97
C ASN A 288 -44.86 -8.50 28.53
N LEU A 289 -44.29 -7.65 27.73
CA LEU A 289 -44.71 -7.35 26.36
C LEU A 289 -43.61 -7.69 25.36
N GLN A 290 -43.99 -7.83 24.07
CA GLN A 290 -43.09 -8.08 22.98
C GLN A 290 -42.10 -6.93 22.76
N ASP A 291 -40.81 -7.23 22.69
CA ASP A 291 -39.76 -6.27 22.39
C ASP A 291 -39.73 -5.91 20.90
N LEU A 292 -39.48 -4.62 20.61
CA LEU A 292 -39.41 -4.07 19.26
C LEU A 292 -38.11 -3.33 19.00
N VAL A 293 -37.74 -3.20 17.73
CA VAL A 293 -36.73 -2.25 17.26
C VAL A 293 -37.33 -1.26 16.28
N ARG A 294 -36.90 0.00 16.33
CA ARG A 294 -37.32 1.07 15.42
C ARG A 294 -36.08 1.82 14.92
N GLY A 295 -36.23 2.38 13.72
CA GLY A 295 -35.18 3.19 13.11
C GLY A 295 -34.21 2.36 12.30
N VAL A 296 -33.15 3.01 11.86
CA VAL A 296 -32.07 2.44 11.08
C VAL A 296 -30.80 3.20 11.43
N GLU A 297 -29.66 2.54 11.38
CA GLU A 297 -28.37 3.20 11.53
C GLU A 297 -27.48 2.78 10.37
N ASN A 298 -26.45 3.59 10.12
CA ASN A 298 -25.46 3.25 9.13
C ASN A 298 -24.65 2.05 9.65
N ALA A 299 -24.79 0.93 8.97
CA ALA A 299 -24.06 -0.28 9.32
C ALA A 299 -22.57 -0.13 8.96
N ASP A 300 -21.78 -1.13 9.29
CA ASP A 300 -20.33 -1.19 9.09
C ASP A 300 -19.84 -0.54 7.79
N THR A 301 -18.87 0.37 7.92
CA THR A 301 -18.13 0.88 6.76
C THR A 301 -17.23 -0.22 6.22
N VAL A 302 -17.50 -0.70 5.01
CA VAL A 302 -16.67 -1.70 4.35
C VAL A 302 -15.55 -1.02 3.60
N ALA A 303 -14.32 -1.33 3.97
CA ALA A 303 -13.13 -0.84 3.30
C ALA A 303 -12.18 -1.98 2.95
N ALA A 304 -11.53 -1.86 1.79
CA ALA A 304 -10.50 -2.77 1.34
C ALA A 304 -9.24 -2.00 0.93
N TYR A 305 -8.10 -2.66 0.98
CA TYR A 305 -6.81 -2.02 0.83
C TYR A 305 -5.90 -2.83 -0.10
N ILE A 306 -5.09 -2.11 -0.86
CA ILE A 306 -3.92 -2.65 -1.55
C ILE A 306 -2.80 -1.62 -1.46
N ASN A 307 -1.58 -2.07 -1.18
CA ASN A 307 -0.41 -1.22 -1.20
C ASN A 307 0.32 -1.43 -2.52
N VAL A 308 0.86 -0.36 -3.09
CA VAL A 308 1.68 -0.41 -4.29
C VAL A 308 3.03 0.23 -4.02
N LYS A 309 4.06 -0.26 -4.72
CA LYS A 309 5.41 0.29 -4.72
C LYS A 309 5.94 0.34 -6.15
N THR A 310 6.91 1.20 -6.40
CA THR A 310 7.67 1.16 -7.65
C THR A 310 8.85 0.21 -7.53
N PRO A 311 9.27 -0.46 -8.62
CA PRO A 311 10.46 -1.29 -8.60
C PRO A 311 11.71 -0.45 -8.34
N THR A 312 12.64 -0.94 -7.53
CA THR A 312 13.96 -0.36 -7.34
C THR A 312 14.92 -0.82 -8.42
N GLY A 313 15.99 -0.06 -8.65
CA GLY A 313 17.05 -0.41 -9.58
C GLY A 313 18.40 -0.64 -8.88
N THR A 314 19.41 -0.96 -9.68
CA THR A 314 20.78 -1.20 -9.22
C THR A 314 21.77 -0.38 -10.05
N ILE A 315 22.72 0.29 -9.42
CA ILE A 315 23.89 0.86 -10.06
C ILE A 315 25.05 -0.12 -9.86
N ALA A 316 25.65 -0.57 -10.96
CA ALA A 316 26.85 -1.38 -10.99
C ALA A 316 27.99 -0.57 -11.60
N LEU A 317 29.10 -0.42 -10.88
CA LEU A 317 30.29 0.29 -11.33
C LEU A 317 31.42 -0.71 -11.54
N LYS A 318 32.14 -0.54 -12.65
CA LYS A 318 33.40 -1.24 -12.96
C LYS A 318 34.54 -0.24 -13.00
N LYS A 319 35.55 -0.43 -12.15
CA LYS A 319 36.79 0.34 -12.10
C LYS A 319 37.92 -0.44 -12.75
N THR A 320 38.68 0.25 -13.61
CA THR A 320 39.99 -0.18 -14.12
C THR A 320 41.03 0.89 -13.81
N SER A 321 42.29 0.53 -13.86
CA SER A 321 43.39 1.44 -13.61
C SER A 321 44.61 0.99 -14.40
N GLU A 322 45.40 1.92 -14.89
CA GLU A 322 46.67 1.67 -15.64
C GLU A 322 47.65 0.87 -14.79
N ASP A 323 47.71 1.13 -13.51
CA ASP A 323 48.60 0.47 -12.54
C ASP A 323 48.02 -0.81 -11.93
N GLY A 324 46.82 -1.21 -12.37
CA GLY A 324 46.13 -2.39 -11.86
C GLY A 324 45.53 -2.21 -10.45
N ILE A 325 45.70 -1.07 -9.79
CA ILE A 325 45.14 -0.81 -8.44
C ILE A 325 43.69 -0.38 -8.57
N VAL A 326 42.79 -1.27 -8.23
CA VAL A 326 41.34 -1.06 -8.36
C VAL A 326 40.58 -1.22 -7.05
N GLU A 327 41.21 -1.76 -5.99
CA GLU A 327 40.58 -1.96 -4.68
C GLU A 327 40.60 -0.69 -3.82
N GLY A 328 39.51 -0.45 -3.10
CA GLY A 328 39.42 0.65 -2.10
C GLY A 328 39.22 2.04 -2.69
N ILE A 329 39.07 2.17 -4.01
CA ILE A 329 38.81 3.47 -4.65
C ILE A 329 37.43 3.97 -4.25
N GLN A 330 37.38 5.22 -3.77
CA GLN A 330 36.15 5.81 -3.23
C GLN A 330 35.34 6.52 -4.31
N PHE A 331 34.02 6.29 -4.28
CA PHE A 331 33.06 6.96 -5.13
C PHE A 331 31.92 7.54 -4.29
N THR A 332 31.46 8.74 -4.64
CA THR A 332 30.22 9.30 -4.13
C THR A 332 29.12 9.10 -5.15
N ILE A 333 28.03 8.42 -4.76
CA ILE A 333 26.83 8.27 -5.56
C ILE A 333 25.75 9.15 -4.93
N LYS A 334 25.23 10.11 -5.72
CA LYS A 334 24.26 11.10 -5.25
C LYS A 334 23.06 11.13 -6.18
N GLY A 335 21.86 10.96 -5.62
CA GLY A 335 20.55 11.20 -6.23
C GLY A 335 19.82 12.31 -5.49
N LYS A 336 18.55 12.52 -5.77
CA LYS A 336 17.72 13.55 -5.13
C LYS A 336 17.67 13.38 -3.59
N ASP A 337 17.33 12.18 -3.13
CA ASP A 337 17.18 11.86 -1.70
C ASP A 337 18.19 10.76 -1.26
N PHE A 338 19.27 10.60 -2.01
CA PHE A 338 20.31 9.61 -1.78
C PHE A 338 21.70 10.23 -1.89
N ASN A 339 22.55 9.96 -0.92
CA ASN A 339 23.96 10.37 -0.94
C ASN A 339 24.77 9.35 -0.14
N GLN A 340 25.59 8.56 -0.83
CA GLN A 340 26.41 7.53 -0.21
C GLN A 340 27.83 7.51 -0.80
N THR A 341 28.84 7.38 0.06
CA THR A 341 30.21 7.06 -0.34
C THR A 341 30.44 5.57 -0.23
N VAL A 342 30.92 4.99 -1.30
CA VAL A 342 31.18 3.55 -1.46
C VAL A 342 32.61 3.31 -1.94
N LYS A 343 33.13 2.10 -1.75
CA LYS A 343 34.48 1.71 -2.19
C LYS A 343 34.42 0.52 -3.12
N THR A 344 35.35 0.48 -4.07
CA THR A 344 35.53 -0.69 -4.94
C THR A 344 36.07 -1.90 -4.17
N ASP A 345 35.60 -3.07 -4.54
CA ASP A 345 36.14 -4.35 -4.08
C ASP A 345 37.49 -4.69 -4.76
N LYS A 346 38.08 -5.84 -4.40
CA LYS A 346 39.33 -6.34 -4.96
C LYS A 346 39.33 -6.51 -6.48
N ASN A 347 38.16 -6.62 -7.08
CA ASN A 347 37.98 -6.76 -8.54
C ASN A 347 37.62 -5.42 -9.21
N GLY A 348 37.57 -4.32 -8.46
CA GLY A 348 37.20 -2.99 -8.95
C GLY A 348 35.70 -2.82 -9.16
N ASN A 349 34.85 -3.59 -8.50
CA ASN A 349 33.41 -3.48 -8.63
C ASN A 349 32.77 -2.75 -7.43
N ILE A 350 31.68 -2.02 -7.72
CA ILE A 350 30.73 -1.53 -6.76
C ILE A 350 29.34 -1.94 -7.22
N THR A 351 28.47 -2.39 -6.31
CA THR A 351 27.06 -2.67 -6.60
C THR A 351 26.22 -2.01 -5.52
N VAL A 352 25.33 -1.10 -5.91
CA VAL A 352 24.36 -0.44 -5.01
C VAL A 352 22.96 -0.76 -5.52
N ALA A 353 22.29 -1.64 -4.80
CA ALA A 353 20.93 -2.11 -5.13
C ALA A 353 19.88 -1.39 -4.27
N GLY A 354 18.60 -1.54 -4.64
CA GLY A 354 17.48 -0.99 -3.89
C GLY A 354 17.28 0.51 -4.09
N LEU A 355 17.91 1.09 -5.10
CA LEU A 355 17.80 2.52 -5.40
C LEU A 355 16.47 2.86 -6.07
N VAL A 356 15.85 3.94 -5.65
CA VAL A 356 14.67 4.50 -6.32
C VAL A 356 15.06 4.99 -7.71
N PRO A 357 14.28 4.69 -8.76
CA PRO A 357 14.51 5.22 -10.11
C PRO A 357 14.57 6.75 -10.12
N ASP A 358 15.73 7.27 -10.50
CA ASP A 358 16.04 8.72 -10.53
C ASP A 358 17.29 8.96 -11.39
N ILE A 359 17.73 10.21 -11.45
CA ILE A 359 19.01 10.60 -12.02
C ILE A 359 20.05 10.60 -10.90
N TYR A 360 21.14 9.85 -11.11
CA TYR A 360 22.24 9.76 -10.17
C TYR A 360 23.51 10.33 -10.77
N THR A 361 24.31 11.04 -9.96
CA THR A 361 25.67 11.42 -10.29
C THR A 361 26.64 10.52 -9.52
N ILE A 362 27.70 10.11 -10.20
CA ILE A 362 28.74 9.23 -9.69
C ILE A 362 30.08 9.93 -9.86
N THR A 363 30.73 10.22 -8.75
CA THR A 363 31.98 10.97 -8.72
C THR A 363 33.06 10.14 -8.02
N GLU A 364 34.19 9.92 -8.68
CA GLU A 364 35.39 9.36 -8.06
C GLU A 364 36.06 10.40 -7.17
N GLN A 365 36.50 10.01 -5.98
CA GLN A 365 37.32 10.88 -5.16
C GLN A 365 38.72 10.99 -5.76
N ALA A 366 39.20 12.22 -5.88
CA ALA A 366 40.51 12.49 -6.45
C ALA A 366 41.64 11.77 -5.69
N ILE A 367 42.57 11.20 -6.45
CA ILE A 367 43.79 10.54 -5.98
C ILE A 367 44.96 11.19 -6.70
N ASP A 368 45.93 11.65 -5.95
CA ASP A 368 47.01 12.55 -6.44
C ASP A 368 47.79 12.00 -7.62
N LYS A 369 48.01 10.70 -7.70
CA LYS A 369 48.75 10.06 -8.78
C LYS A 369 47.97 9.88 -10.09
N TYR A 370 46.63 10.04 -10.07
CA TYR A 370 45.81 9.85 -11.26
C TYR A 370 45.28 11.16 -11.84
N GLU A 371 45.01 11.15 -13.12
CA GLU A 371 44.29 12.22 -13.78
C GLU A 371 42.86 12.34 -13.21
N PRO A 372 42.32 13.55 -13.07
CA PRO A 372 40.97 13.76 -12.56
C PRO A 372 39.91 13.09 -13.43
N GLN A 373 39.02 12.31 -12.82
CA GLN A 373 37.92 11.69 -13.52
C GLN A 373 36.71 12.62 -13.61
N GLN A 374 36.01 12.59 -14.74
CA GLN A 374 34.76 13.32 -14.91
C GLN A 374 33.63 12.62 -14.12
N THR A 375 32.79 13.42 -13.47
CA THR A 375 31.55 12.94 -12.89
C THR A 375 30.64 12.39 -13.98
N GLN A 376 30.12 11.18 -13.80
CA GLN A 376 29.15 10.60 -14.70
C GLN A 376 27.73 10.75 -14.15
N THR A 377 26.78 11.00 -15.05
CA THR A 377 25.36 11.10 -14.73
C THR A 377 24.63 9.97 -15.42
N VAL A 378 23.79 9.24 -14.66
CA VAL A 378 23.02 8.09 -15.17
C VAL A 378 21.57 8.20 -14.78
N THR A 379 20.68 7.73 -15.65
CA THR A 379 19.25 7.55 -15.35
C THR A 379 19.03 6.10 -14.95
N LEU A 380 18.58 5.90 -13.71
CA LEU A 380 18.25 4.58 -13.19
C LEU A 380 16.77 4.27 -13.42
N ILE A 381 16.50 3.14 -14.04
CA ILE A 381 15.15 2.62 -14.31
C ILE A 381 14.86 1.48 -13.33
N GLY A 382 13.65 1.45 -12.79
CA GLY A 382 13.21 0.38 -11.89
C GLY A 382 13.25 -1.00 -12.54
N GLY A 383 13.70 -1.99 -11.77
CA GLY A 383 13.90 -3.35 -12.23
C GLY A 383 15.11 -3.56 -13.14
N LYS A 384 15.94 -2.51 -13.34
CA LYS A 384 17.13 -2.57 -14.22
C LYS A 384 18.41 -2.36 -13.43
N THR A 385 19.50 -2.91 -13.97
CA THR A 385 20.87 -2.57 -13.56
C THR A 385 21.45 -1.59 -14.58
N THR A 386 21.91 -0.43 -14.09
CA THR A 386 22.66 0.55 -14.89
C THR A 386 24.14 0.38 -14.59
N THR A 387 24.94 0.12 -15.62
CA THR A 387 26.40 -0.08 -15.48
C THR A 387 27.15 1.18 -15.87
N VAL A 388 28.17 1.56 -15.09
CA VAL A 388 29.10 2.64 -15.37
C VAL A 388 30.54 2.13 -15.27
N THR A 389 31.46 2.74 -16.02
CA THR A 389 32.87 2.39 -16.02
C THR A 389 33.74 3.61 -15.78
N PHE A 390 34.78 3.44 -14.95
CA PHE A 390 35.81 4.44 -14.71
C PHE A 390 37.18 3.80 -14.91
N SER A 391 38.10 4.54 -15.55
CA SER A 391 39.47 4.07 -15.80
C SER A 391 40.47 5.12 -15.38
N ASN A 392 41.36 4.78 -14.44
CA ASN A 392 42.40 5.70 -13.99
C ASN A 392 43.64 5.61 -14.87
N VAL A 393 44.14 6.77 -15.24
CA VAL A 393 45.38 6.98 -15.97
C VAL A 393 46.35 7.69 -15.05
N LEU A 394 47.59 7.27 -15.02
CA LEU A 394 48.64 7.88 -14.24
C LEU A 394 49.02 9.25 -14.80
N LYS A 395 49.21 10.25 -13.90
CA LYS A 395 49.66 11.58 -14.28
C LYS A 395 51.07 11.57 -14.81
N ARG A 396 51.29 12.30 -15.90
CA ARG A 396 52.59 12.44 -16.56
C ARG A 396 52.89 13.92 -16.84
N GLY A 397 54.18 14.21 -16.95
CA GLY A 397 54.74 15.46 -17.46
C GLY A 397 55.91 15.25 -18.35
N SER A 398 56.67 16.27 -18.63
CA SER A 398 57.86 16.22 -19.47
C SER A 398 59.00 17.00 -18.84
N LEU A 399 60.25 16.68 -19.27
CA LEU A 399 61.44 17.40 -18.89
C LEU A 399 62.22 17.77 -20.18
N GLU A 400 62.64 19.01 -20.27
CA GLU A 400 63.54 19.50 -21.30
C GLU A 400 64.85 19.92 -20.63
N VAL A 401 65.94 19.41 -21.16
CA VAL A 401 67.32 19.73 -20.72
C VAL A 401 68.01 20.50 -21.82
N VAL A 402 68.53 21.68 -21.45
CA VAL A 402 69.32 22.50 -22.35
C VAL A 402 70.80 22.35 -21.95
N LYS A 403 71.58 21.84 -22.86
CA LYS A 403 73.04 21.69 -22.72
C LYS A 403 73.77 22.83 -23.40
N THR A 404 74.74 23.42 -22.70
CA THR A 404 75.70 24.35 -23.23
C THR A 404 77.12 23.86 -22.91
N SER A 405 78.12 24.27 -23.69
CA SER A 405 79.53 23.96 -23.47
C SER A 405 80.40 25.09 -23.94
N GLU A 406 81.62 25.24 -23.37
CA GLU A 406 82.62 26.26 -23.77
C GLU A 406 83.03 26.14 -25.24
N ASP A 407 83.05 24.93 -25.80
CA ASP A 407 83.41 24.63 -27.20
C ASP A 407 82.23 24.52 -28.17
N ASN A 408 80.98 24.82 -27.69
CA ASN A 408 79.75 24.70 -28.43
C ASN A 408 79.40 23.27 -28.90
N LEU A 409 80.11 22.25 -28.41
CA LEU A 409 79.79 20.83 -28.72
C LEU A 409 78.70 20.34 -27.78
N VAL A 410 77.41 20.47 -28.21
CA VAL A 410 76.23 20.20 -27.41
C VAL A 410 75.37 19.08 -27.93
N GLU A 411 75.66 18.54 -29.12
CA GLU A 411 74.92 17.45 -29.69
C GLU A 411 75.39 16.08 -29.17
N SER A 412 74.47 15.14 -29.07
CA SER A 412 74.75 13.76 -28.66
C SER A 412 75.21 13.60 -27.21
N VAL A 413 74.95 14.60 -26.33
CA VAL A 413 75.19 14.48 -24.91
C VAL A 413 74.04 13.73 -24.25
N LYS A 414 74.39 12.69 -23.50
CA LYS A 414 73.44 11.78 -22.89
C LYS A 414 73.10 12.18 -21.45
N PHE A 415 71.80 12.20 -21.16
CA PHE A 415 71.28 12.48 -19.82
C PHE A 415 70.52 11.27 -19.29
N HIS A 416 70.61 11.02 -17.99
CA HIS A 416 69.94 9.98 -17.25
C HIS A 416 68.99 10.61 -16.22
N LEU A 417 67.72 10.26 -16.31
CA LEU A 417 66.66 10.64 -15.36
C LEU A 417 66.24 9.40 -14.59
N TYR A 418 66.39 9.41 -13.28
CA TYR A 418 66.03 8.24 -12.48
C TYR A 418 65.45 8.58 -11.12
N GLY A 419 64.65 7.63 -10.55
CA GLY A 419 64.04 7.76 -9.25
C GLY A 419 62.74 6.97 -9.16
N THR A 420 61.95 7.26 -8.14
CA THR A 420 60.65 6.59 -7.93
C THR A 420 59.52 7.62 -8.11
N SER A 421 58.56 7.26 -8.98
CA SER A 421 57.35 8.07 -9.24
C SER A 421 56.42 8.15 -8.03
N LEU A 422 55.47 9.10 -8.03
CA LEU A 422 54.41 9.19 -7.04
C LEU A 422 53.52 7.90 -7.04
N SER A 423 53.45 7.18 -8.15
CA SER A 423 52.73 5.91 -8.28
C SER A 423 53.53 4.69 -7.79
N GLY A 424 54.79 4.89 -7.35
CA GLY A 424 55.67 3.84 -6.84
C GLY A 424 56.45 3.09 -7.93
N TYR A 425 56.32 3.45 -9.21
CA TYR A 425 57.10 2.86 -10.29
C TYR A 425 58.47 3.50 -10.39
N SER A 426 59.49 2.70 -10.68
CA SER A 426 60.81 3.18 -11.02
C SER A 426 60.79 3.91 -12.36
N VAL A 427 61.38 5.06 -12.40
CA VAL A 427 61.71 5.79 -13.63
C VAL A 427 63.22 5.67 -13.82
N ASP A 428 63.65 5.22 -15.00
CA ASP A 428 65.05 4.99 -15.38
C ASP A 428 65.11 5.22 -16.88
N GLU A 429 65.23 6.49 -17.28
CA GLU A 429 65.10 6.94 -18.64
C GLU A 429 66.36 7.70 -19.12
N TYR A 430 66.67 7.58 -20.39
CA TYR A 430 67.79 8.27 -21.03
C TYR A 430 67.29 9.13 -22.19
N ALA A 431 67.89 10.32 -22.31
CA ALA A 431 67.67 11.18 -23.45
C ALA A 431 69.01 11.77 -23.94
N VAL A 432 69.05 12.04 -25.24
CA VAL A 432 70.25 12.57 -25.89
C VAL A 432 69.95 13.93 -26.51
N THR A 433 70.86 14.87 -26.38
CA THR A 433 70.71 16.21 -26.97
C THR A 433 70.78 16.17 -28.50
N ASN A 434 69.95 16.98 -29.13
CA ASN A 434 69.99 17.28 -30.57
C ASN A 434 71.05 18.33 -30.88
N ALA A 435 71.20 18.73 -32.17
CA ALA A 435 72.17 19.73 -32.62
C ALA A 435 71.99 21.13 -31.97
N LYS A 436 70.88 21.38 -31.32
CA LYS A 436 70.62 22.62 -30.52
C LYS A 436 70.94 22.46 -29.05
N GLY A 437 71.49 21.33 -28.64
CA GLY A 437 71.76 21.00 -27.26
C GLY A 437 70.55 20.69 -26.41
N VAL A 438 69.44 20.29 -27.00
CA VAL A 438 68.19 20.02 -26.28
C VAL A 438 67.93 18.52 -26.22
N ALA A 439 67.81 17.98 -24.98
CA ALA A 439 67.28 16.63 -24.72
C ALA A 439 65.91 16.71 -24.11
N LYS A 440 65.04 15.76 -24.48
CA LYS A 440 63.65 15.71 -24.00
C LYS A 440 63.30 14.34 -23.43
N PHE A 441 62.70 14.34 -22.26
CA PHE A 441 62.04 13.24 -21.63
C PHE A 441 60.52 13.51 -21.72
N GLU A 442 59.82 12.76 -22.51
CA GLU A 442 58.40 12.97 -22.74
C GLU A 442 57.58 11.89 -22.04
N ASN A 443 56.39 12.25 -21.59
CA ASN A 443 55.43 11.29 -21.00
C ASN A 443 55.94 10.58 -19.75
N VAL A 444 56.75 11.28 -18.94
CA VAL A 444 57.35 10.79 -17.67
C VAL A 444 56.28 10.80 -16.56
N LEU A 445 56.23 9.77 -15.75
CA LEU A 445 55.41 9.73 -14.55
C LEU A 445 55.77 10.86 -13.60
N ILE A 446 54.76 11.46 -12.93
CA ILE A 446 55.05 12.55 -11.98
C ILE A 446 55.85 12.08 -10.75
N SER A 447 56.78 12.90 -10.31
CA SER A 447 57.67 12.58 -9.19
C SER A 447 57.02 12.76 -7.80
N GLY A 448 55.94 13.57 -7.68
CA GLY A 448 55.36 13.94 -6.39
C GLY A 448 56.30 14.79 -5.54
N ASN A 449 56.38 14.51 -4.25
CA ASN A 449 57.18 15.28 -3.31
C ASN A 449 58.70 14.94 -3.34
N THR A 450 59.09 13.86 -4.02
CA THR A 450 60.49 13.42 -4.17
C THR A 450 60.88 13.58 -5.64
N PRO A 451 61.56 14.69 -6.01
CA PRO A 451 62.02 14.92 -7.38
C PRO A 451 62.94 13.79 -7.87
N TYR A 452 62.90 13.51 -9.16
CA TYR A 452 63.89 12.64 -9.77
C TYR A 452 65.30 13.25 -9.73
N THR A 453 66.31 12.40 -9.88
CA THR A 453 67.70 12.80 -10.12
C THR A 453 67.94 12.84 -11.63
N LEU A 454 68.51 13.92 -12.07
CA LEU A 454 68.95 14.13 -13.45
C LEU A 454 70.47 14.33 -13.46
N GLU A 455 71.16 13.57 -14.25
CA GLU A 455 72.61 13.68 -14.42
C GLU A 455 73.03 13.55 -15.88
N GLU A 456 74.15 14.17 -16.24
CA GLU A 456 74.84 13.94 -17.46
C GLU A 456 75.68 12.68 -17.33
N VAL A 457 75.56 11.77 -18.25
CA VAL A 457 76.30 10.50 -18.26
C VAL A 457 77.23 10.45 -19.48
N ASP A 458 78.26 9.66 -19.36
CA ASP A 458 79.29 9.49 -20.44
C ASP A 458 79.95 10.84 -20.82
N THR A 459 80.15 11.75 -19.82
CA THR A 459 80.81 13.05 -20.01
C THR A 459 82.19 12.83 -20.60
N ALA A 460 82.50 13.50 -21.74
CA ALA A 460 83.76 13.38 -22.38
C ALA A 460 84.87 13.82 -21.46
N ILE A 461 86.04 13.17 -21.44
CA ILE A 461 87.14 13.30 -20.52
C ILE A 461 87.71 14.72 -20.47
N ARG A 462 87.46 15.57 -21.48
CA ARG A 462 87.86 16.95 -21.57
C ARG A 462 87.04 17.94 -20.71
N TYR A 463 85.93 17.48 -20.21
CA TYR A 463 85.01 18.28 -19.40
C TYR A 463 84.99 17.83 -17.95
N VAL A 464 84.66 18.79 -17.09
CA VAL A 464 84.32 18.50 -15.70
C VAL A 464 82.89 17.92 -15.68
N VAL A 465 82.67 16.79 -15.01
CA VAL A 465 81.36 16.20 -14.86
C VAL A 465 80.48 17.18 -14.06
N PRO A 466 79.40 17.66 -14.62
CA PRO A 466 78.51 18.57 -13.89
C PRO A 466 77.82 17.85 -12.73
N ALA A 467 77.46 18.54 -11.68
CA ALA A 467 76.69 17.98 -10.58
C ALA A 467 75.30 17.57 -11.04
N SER A 468 74.80 16.47 -10.51
CA SER A 468 73.42 16.05 -10.73
C SER A 468 72.44 17.13 -10.18
N GLN A 469 71.26 17.19 -10.81
CA GLN A 469 70.20 18.13 -10.44
C GLN A 469 68.95 17.36 -10.06
N THR A 470 68.08 17.96 -9.24
CA THR A 470 66.74 17.45 -9.01
C THR A 470 65.82 17.88 -10.11
N ALA A 471 64.96 16.98 -10.60
CA ALA A 471 63.94 17.22 -11.64
C ALA A 471 62.56 16.87 -11.15
N PRO A 472 61.77 17.83 -10.56
CA PRO A 472 60.39 17.60 -10.24
C PRO A 472 59.60 17.51 -11.56
N ILE A 473 58.85 16.40 -11.74
CA ILE A 473 57.96 16.25 -12.87
C ILE A 473 56.54 16.43 -12.38
N GLU A 474 55.86 17.44 -12.90
CA GLU A 474 54.50 17.80 -12.55
C GLU A 474 53.51 17.49 -13.71
N TRP A 475 52.26 17.19 -13.37
CA TRP A 475 51.25 16.84 -14.33
C TRP A 475 51.02 17.95 -15.38
N ASN A 476 51.01 17.53 -16.68
CA ASN A 476 50.85 18.43 -17.83
C ASN A 476 51.76 19.62 -17.89
N LYS A 477 52.96 19.54 -17.25
CA LYS A 477 53.98 20.59 -17.30
C LYS A 477 55.25 20.08 -17.91
N VAL A 478 56.08 21.03 -18.46
CA VAL A 478 57.44 20.82 -18.86
C VAL A 478 58.35 21.39 -17.81
N THR A 479 59.16 20.55 -17.20
CA THR A 479 60.23 20.97 -16.29
C THR A 479 61.43 21.31 -17.15
N ASN A 480 62.13 22.42 -16.84
CA ASN A 480 63.32 22.82 -17.57
C ASN A 480 64.54 22.69 -16.68
N ARG A 481 65.65 22.17 -17.24
CA ARG A 481 66.94 22.10 -16.59
C ARG A 481 68.02 22.50 -17.58
N SER A 482 69.14 23.03 -17.07
CA SER A 482 70.28 23.40 -17.90
C SER A 482 71.60 22.84 -17.33
N PHE A 483 72.47 22.34 -18.19
CA PHE A 483 73.79 21.87 -17.83
C PHE A 483 74.84 22.60 -18.70
N HIS A 484 75.94 22.98 -18.05
CA HIS A 484 77.06 23.64 -18.74
C HIS A 484 78.33 22.85 -18.50
N ASN A 485 79.16 22.60 -19.55
CA ASN A 485 80.46 21.97 -19.49
C ASN A 485 81.53 22.96 -20.02
#